data_cd074b79b346028b69d196015b80c3f9
#
_entry.id   cd074b79b346028b69d196015b80c3f9
#
_cell.length_a   1.000
_cell.length_b   1.000
_cell.length_c   1.000
_cell.angle_alpha   90.00
_cell.angle_beta   90.00
_cell.angle_gamma   90.00
#
_symmetry.space_group_name_H-M   'P 1'
#
loop_
_entity.id
_entity.type
_entity.pdbx_description
1 polymer ?
#
loop_
_entity_poly.entity_id
_entity_poly.type
_entity_poly.pdbx_seq_one_letter_code
_entity_poly.pdbx_strand_id
1 'polypeptide(L)'
;MGPNGHRGLQDSGRHGAFPVKVSPPRLTSSTGQRWVILALAYVPLLFNDPGRLAADTKAYLYLDPGRLMERATSMWQPEVAMGTVTHQNIGYLWPMGPYYWLADVVGMPDWLAQRLWLGTVLAAAGLGVQWLLRTLGWGADRQGGWLKANGLQGGILVASLAYMLSPYILNYVDRHSVILLPWAGLPWMLGLTERALRTIGWRHAAIFGLLALTVGGVNASSLLLVGLGPMVWLLWSGLERAVSWRRVLGAGLRIGVAFLTTGLWWMIGLAVQAGHGLPTLHLTENYRVVSDAATAPELFRGLGYWYFYGQGRLGAWIEPSTSYTRWALPLSFALPLLALLGAAAV
;
A
#
# COMPACT_ATOMS: atom_id res chain seq x y z
N MET A 1 -0.76 52.02 -69.57
CA MET A 1 -1.83 51.03 -69.46
C MET A 1 -1.37 50.06 -68.44
N GLY A 2 -2.05 50.05 -67.27
CA GLY A 2 -1.74 49.25 -66.10
C GLY A 2 -2.27 47.81 -66.21
N PRO A 3 -2.46 47.08 -65.10
CA PRO A 3 -2.27 47.44 -63.69
C PRO A 3 -1.54 46.34 -62.85
N ASN A 4 -1.23 46.82 -61.70
CA ASN A 4 -0.61 46.14 -60.53
C ASN A 4 -1.30 44.90 -60.08
N GLY A 5 -0.45 43.87 -59.67
CA GLY A 5 -0.84 42.76 -58.90
C GLY A 5 0.00 42.62 -57.59
N HIS A 6 -0.49 43.20 -56.52
CA HIS A 6 0.04 42.98 -55.17
C HIS A 6 -0.32 41.55 -54.69
N ARG A 7 0.68 40.68 -54.50
CA ARG A 7 0.53 39.42 -53.74
C ARG A 7 0.90 39.70 -52.30
N GLY A 8 -0.11 39.69 -51.44
CA GLY A 8 0.05 39.70 -50.02
C GLY A 8 0.70 38.41 -49.54
N LEU A 9 1.76 38.53 -48.73
CA LEU A 9 2.35 37.47 -47.94
C LEU A 9 1.39 37.13 -46.79
N GLN A 10 0.79 35.96 -46.86
CA GLN A 10 0.04 35.38 -45.73
C GLN A 10 1.01 34.89 -44.67
N ASP A 11 0.89 35.50 -43.51
CA ASP A 11 1.52 35.13 -42.26
C ASP A 11 0.93 33.79 -41.79
N SER A 12 1.69 32.70 -41.99
CA SER A 12 1.38 31.36 -41.51
C SER A 12 2.24 31.05 -40.32
N GLY A 13 1.64 30.99 -39.13
CA GLY A 13 2.39 30.36 -38.05
C GLY A 13 2.08 30.80 -36.63
N ARG A 14 0.83 30.82 -36.24
CA ARG A 14 0.52 30.67 -34.80
C ARG A 14 0.09 29.26 -34.55
N HIS A 15 1.04 28.40 -34.19
CA HIS A 15 0.74 27.16 -33.54
C HIS A 15 0.12 27.45 -32.16
N GLY A 16 -1.20 27.50 -32.12
CA GLY A 16 -1.96 27.58 -30.90
C GLY A 16 -1.71 26.29 -30.08
N ALA A 17 -0.95 26.43 -29.01
CA ALA A 17 -0.93 25.41 -27.98
C ALA A 17 -2.35 25.27 -27.43
N PHE A 18 -3.03 24.18 -27.79
CA PHE A 18 -4.32 23.84 -27.20
C PHE A 18 -4.11 23.62 -25.71
N PRO A 19 -4.76 24.39 -24.82
CA PRO A 19 -4.76 24.05 -23.41
C PRO A 19 -5.52 22.76 -23.27
N VAL A 20 -4.82 21.68 -22.86
CA VAL A 20 -5.45 20.44 -22.43
C VAL A 20 -6.26 20.79 -21.19
N LYS A 21 -7.55 21.05 -21.37
CA LYS A 21 -8.53 21.17 -20.30
C LYS A 21 -8.61 19.80 -19.63
N VAL A 22 -7.83 19.61 -18.57
CA VAL A 22 -8.00 18.47 -17.67
C VAL A 22 -9.28 18.74 -16.90
N SER A 23 -10.40 18.30 -17.46
CA SER A 23 -11.66 18.27 -16.72
C SER A 23 -11.51 17.28 -15.57
N PRO A 24 -11.92 17.63 -14.34
CA PRO A 24 -11.89 16.68 -13.26
C PRO A 24 -12.73 15.46 -13.66
N PRO A 25 -12.27 14.23 -13.35
CA PRO A 25 -13.01 13.02 -13.71
C PRO A 25 -14.40 13.09 -13.08
N ARG A 26 -15.43 12.98 -13.91
CA ARG A 26 -16.81 12.87 -13.43
C ARG A 26 -16.95 11.64 -12.55
N LEU A 27 -17.30 11.85 -11.28
CA LEU A 27 -17.37 10.87 -10.20
C LEU A 27 -18.40 9.73 -10.40
N THR A 28 -19.21 9.80 -11.46
CA THR A 28 -20.45 9.02 -11.60
C THR A 28 -20.32 7.54 -11.95
N SER A 29 -19.21 7.07 -12.52
CA SER A 29 -19.02 5.62 -12.81
C SER A 29 -18.20 4.87 -11.75
N SER A 30 -17.58 5.57 -10.83
CA SER A 30 -16.68 5.01 -9.82
C SER A 30 -17.28 4.89 -8.42
N THR A 31 -18.42 5.50 -8.18
CA THR A 31 -19.03 5.54 -6.85
C THR A 31 -19.48 4.14 -6.40
N GLY A 32 -20.17 3.40 -7.27
CA GLY A 32 -20.59 2.03 -6.96
C GLY A 32 -19.42 1.09 -6.66
N GLN A 33 -18.33 1.19 -7.42
CA GLN A 33 -17.12 0.39 -7.16
C GLN A 33 -16.48 0.72 -5.81
N ARG A 34 -16.44 1.99 -5.42
CA ARG A 34 -15.95 2.41 -4.10
C ARG A 34 -16.79 1.83 -2.98
N TRP A 35 -18.11 1.84 -3.12
CA TRP A 35 -18.98 1.22 -2.13
C TRP A 35 -18.77 -0.28 -2.02
N VAL A 36 -18.54 -0.99 -3.12
CA VAL A 36 -18.18 -2.42 -3.10
C VAL A 36 -16.88 -2.64 -2.35
N ILE A 37 -15.83 -1.85 -2.64
CA ILE A 37 -14.54 -1.93 -1.94
C ILE A 37 -14.73 -1.67 -0.43
N LEU A 38 -15.44 -0.60 -0.06
CA LEU A 38 -15.70 -0.27 1.34
C LEU A 38 -16.53 -1.36 2.04
N ALA A 39 -17.59 -1.82 1.41
CA ALA A 39 -18.41 -2.88 1.97
C ALA A 39 -17.61 -4.15 2.24
N LEU A 40 -16.81 -4.61 1.28
CA LEU A 40 -15.97 -5.79 1.44
C LEU A 40 -14.80 -5.59 2.42
N ALA A 41 -14.35 -4.36 2.62
CA ALA A 41 -13.32 -4.05 3.61
C ALA A 41 -13.86 -4.06 5.04
N TYR A 42 -15.06 -3.60 5.28
CA TYR A 42 -15.59 -3.41 6.63
C TYR A 42 -16.62 -4.47 7.05
N VAL A 43 -17.54 -4.84 6.17
CA VAL A 43 -18.68 -5.69 6.56
C VAL A 43 -18.22 -7.05 7.09
N PRO A 44 -17.33 -7.81 6.42
CA PRO A 44 -16.88 -9.10 6.95
C PRO A 44 -16.18 -8.97 8.31
N LEU A 45 -15.38 -7.92 8.50
CA LEU A 45 -14.67 -7.70 9.76
C LEU A 45 -15.61 -7.36 10.91
N LEU A 46 -16.61 -6.53 10.66
CA LEU A 46 -17.57 -6.09 11.69
C LEU A 46 -18.53 -7.20 12.14
N PHE A 47 -18.84 -8.14 11.25
CA PHE A 47 -19.77 -9.25 11.55
C PHE A 47 -19.07 -10.54 11.95
N ASN A 48 -17.74 -10.64 11.85
CA ASN A 48 -16.98 -11.80 12.31
C ASN A 48 -16.67 -11.66 13.80
N ASP A 49 -17.25 -12.53 14.62
CA ASP A 49 -17.05 -12.61 16.08
C ASP A 49 -17.10 -11.23 16.79
N PRO A 50 -18.26 -10.53 16.80
CA PRO A 50 -18.38 -9.26 17.49
C PRO A 50 -18.02 -9.39 18.99
N GLY A 51 -17.35 -8.38 19.53
CA GLY A 51 -16.91 -8.37 20.91
C GLY A 51 -15.56 -9.03 21.17
N ARG A 52 -14.92 -9.64 20.15
CA ARG A 52 -13.60 -10.26 20.28
C ARG A 52 -12.53 -9.46 19.54
N LEU A 53 -11.38 -9.28 20.19
CA LEU A 53 -10.18 -8.76 19.56
C LEU A 53 -9.50 -9.85 18.73
N ALA A 54 -9.00 -9.49 17.55
CA ALA A 54 -8.07 -10.34 16.84
C ALA A 54 -6.70 -10.33 17.55
N ALA A 55 -6.03 -11.47 17.53
CA ALA A 55 -4.72 -11.62 18.16
C ALA A 55 -3.60 -10.97 17.32
N ASP A 56 -3.62 -9.66 17.18
CA ASP A 56 -2.57 -8.90 16.51
C ASP A 56 -1.37 -8.66 17.44
N THR A 57 -0.24 -8.26 16.91
CA THR A 57 1.08 -8.28 17.56
C THR A 57 1.24 -7.39 18.78
N LYS A 58 0.40 -6.41 19.01
CA LYS A 58 0.57 -5.40 20.07
C LYS A 58 -0.72 -5.18 20.87
N ALA A 59 -1.10 -6.15 21.68
CA ALA A 59 -2.34 -6.11 22.46
C ALA A 59 -2.49 -4.81 23.30
N TYR A 60 -1.40 -4.31 23.87
CA TYR A 60 -1.41 -3.08 24.67
C TYR A 60 -1.73 -1.82 23.85
N LEU A 61 -1.58 -1.86 22.52
CA LEU A 61 -2.00 -0.78 21.63
C LEU A 61 -3.53 -0.59 21.64
N TYR A 62 -4.27 -1.66 21.87
CA TYR A 62 -5.73 -1.65 21.91
C TYR A 62 -6.24 -1.44 23.33
N LEU A 63 -5.60 -2.06 24.31
CA LEU A 63 -6.07 -2.12 25.69
C LEU A 63 -5.69 -0.88 26.51
N ASP A 64 -4.57 -0.23 26.21
CA ASP A 64 -4.10 0.97 26.90
C ASP A 64 -3.25 1.83 25.96
N PRO A 65 -3.88 2.45 24.96
CA PRO A 65 -3.18 3.26 23.96
C PRO A 65 -2.54 4.52 24.56
N GLY A 66 -3.10 5.08 25.62
CA GLY A 66 -2.54 6.24 26.32
C GLY A 66 -1.18 5.93 26.92
N ARG A 67 -1.07 4.84 27.65
CA ARG A 67 0.20 4.36 28.24
C ARG A 67 1.22 3.99 27.18
N LEU A 68 0.78 3.37 26.05
CA LEU A 68 1.68 3.11 24.94
C LEU A 68 2.28 4.41 24.39
N MET A 69 1.46 5.42 24.13
CA MET A 69 1.93 6.69 23.56
C MET A 69 2.88 7.43 24.51
N GLU A 70 2.60 7.43 25.80
CA GLU A 70 3.48 8.00 26.81
C GLU A 70 4.86 7.33 26.79
N ARG A 71 4.89 6.00 26.82
CA ARG A 71 6.14 5.21 26.81
C ARG A 71 6.88 5.27 25.48
N ALA A 72 6.17 5.35 24.36
CA ALA A 72 6.76 5.37 23.03
C ALA A 72 7.61 6.63 22.75
N THR A 73 7.49 7.67 23.56
CA THR A 73 8.34 8.87 23.46
C THR A 73 9.78 8.61 23.93
N SER A 74 10.03 7.50 24.68
CA SER A 74 11.35 7.10 25.15
C SER A 74 11.75 5.74 24.53
N MET A 75 13.00 5.64 24.08
CA MET A 75 13.59 4.37 23.67
C MET A 75 14.01 3.50 24.86
N TRP A 76 14.31 4.12 26.00
CA TRP A 76 14.70 3.44 27.23
C TRP A 76 13.48 2.93 27.99
N GLN A 77 13.50 1.65 28.36
CA GLN A 77 12.46 0.98 29.13
C GLN A 77 13.02 0.56 30.50
N PRO A 78 12.83 1.35 31.56
CA PRO A 78 13.42 1.06 32.86
C PRO A 78 12.83 -0.17 33.55
N GLU A 79 11.60 -0.55 33.18
CA GLU A 79 10.87 -1.66 33.80
C GLU A 79 11.23 -3.03 33.20
N VAL A 80 12.00 -3.07 32.12
CA VAL A 80 12.38 -4.29 31.43
C VAL A 80 13.85 -4.59 31.70
N ALA A 81 14.15 -5.78 32.27
CA ALA A 81 15.50 -6.24 32.54
C ALA A 81 16.40 -5.21 33.26
N MET A 82 15.85 -4.50 34.25
CA MET A 82 16.52 -3.41 35.00
C MET A 82 16.93 -2.22 34.12
N GLY A 83 16.29 -2.05 33.00
CA GLY A 83 16.52 -0.97 32.03
C GLY A 83 17.22 -1.43 30.77
N THR A 84 16.54 -1.27 29.65
CA THR A 84 17.09 -1.64 28.33
C THR A 84 16.38 -0.91 27.19
N VAL A 85 16.97 -0.93 26.01
CA VAL A 85 16.31 -0.57 24.77
C VAL A 85 15.66 -1.82 24.20
N THR A 86 14.35 -1.85 24.21
CA THR A 86 13.55 -2.99 23.70
C THR A 86 13.17 -2.80 22.24
N HIS A 87 11.89 -2.94 21.92
CA HIS A 87 11.37 -2.64 20.61
C HIS A 87 11.32 -1.13 20.36
N GLN A 88 11.42 -0.76 19.08
CA GLN A 88 11.12 0.58 18.64
C GLN A 88 9.60 0.82 18.74
N ASN A 89 9.11 1.37 19.84
CA ASN A 89 7.71 1.74 19.97
C ASN A 89 7.41 3.13 19.40
N ILE A 90 8.43 3.93 19.14
CA ILE A 90 8.30 5.29 18.59
C ILE A 90 7.45 5.32 17.32
N GLY A 91 7.52 4.32 16.44
CA GLY A 91 6.73 4.22 15.23
C GLY A 91 5.21 4.21 15.47
N TYR A 92 4.75 3.81 16.66
CA TYR A 92 3.33 3.83 17.02
C TYR A 92 2.81 5.23 17.39
N LEU A 93 3.68 6.22 17.59
CA LEU A 93 3.26 7.61 17.79
C LEU A 93 2.50 8.16 16.58
N TRP A 94 2.62 7.53 15.41
CA TRP A 94 1.84 7.85 14.23
C TRP A 94 1.77 6.66 13.26
N PRO A 95 0.58 6.31 12.68
CA PRO A 95 -0.76 6.88 12.96
C PRO A 95 -1.56 6.08 14.00
N MET A 96 -1.10 4.88 14.38
CA MET A 96 -1.89 3.92 15.14
C MET A 96 -2.19 4.40 16.57
N GLY A 97 -1.18 4.90 17.27
CA GLY A 97 -1.35 5.37 18.64
C GLY A 97 -2.44 6.44 18.79
N PRO A 98 -2.38 7.55 18.06
CA PRO A 98 -3.43 8.57 18.08
C PRO A 98 -4.82 8.06 17.70
N TYR A 99 -4.89 7.12 16.75
CA TYR A 99 -6.16 6.52 16.34
C TYR A 99 -6.81 5.74 17.50
N TYR A 100 -6.05 4.82 18.12
CA TYR A 100 -6.58 4.02 19.22
C TYR A 100 -6.81 4.84 20.49
N TRP A 101 -5.94 5.79 20.77
CA TRP A 101 -6.13 6.72 21.87
C TRP A 101 -7.42 7.55 21.72
N LEU A 102 -7.68 8.06 20.52
CA LEU A 102 -8.92 8.78 20.26
C LEU A 102 -10.14 7.87 20.38
N ALA A 103 -10.07 6.64 19.89
CA ALA A 103 -11.14 5.66 20.04
C ALA A 103 -11.45 5.37 21.51
N ASP A 104 -10.42 5.22 22.34
CA ASP A 104 -10.55 5.02 23.79
C ASP A 104 -11.18 6.24 24.48
N VAL A 105 -10.71 7.46 24.19
CA VAL A 105 -11.26 8.71 24.73
C VAL A 105 -12.75 8.89 24.44
N VAL A 106 -13.21 8.45 23.26
CA VAL A 106 -14.64 8.53 22.91
C VAL A 106 -15.45 7.32 23.42
N GLY A 107 -14.82 6.41 24.17
CA GLY A 107 -15.47 5.22 24.72
C GLY A 107 -15.84 4.15 23.67
N MET A 108 -15.13 4.10 22.54
CA MET A 108 -15.35 3.08 21.53
C MET A 108 -14.82 1.73 22.03
N PRO A 109 -15.60 0.64 21.94
CA PRO A 109 -15.11 -0.69 22.32
C PRO A 109 -13.86 -1.07 21.49
N ASP A 110 -12.84 -1.65 22.14
CA ASP A 110 -11.53 -1.97 21.54
C ASP A 110 -11.65 -2.83 20.29
N TRP A 111 -12.54 -3.84 20.34
CA TRP A 111 -12.80 -4.72 19.20
C TRP A 111 -13.33 -3.95 17.99
N LEU A 112 -14.17 -2.95 18.21
CA LEU A 112 -14.73 -2.11 17.15
C LEU A 112 -13.66 -1.20 16.56
N ALA A 113 -12.87 -0.55 17.43
CA ALA A 113 -11.74 0.27 17.01
C ALA A 113 -10.76 -0.54 16.15
N GLN A 114 -10.41 -1.76 16.57
CA GLN A 114 -9.54 -2.66 15.81
C GLN A 114 -10.14 -3.03 14.45
N ARG A 115 -11.42 -3.40 14.38
CA ARG A 115 -12.09 -3.77 13.11
C ARG A 115 -12.16 -2.59 12.14
N LEU A 116 -12.45 -1.40 12.64
CA LEU A 116 -12.45 -0.19 11.82
C LEU A 116 -11.05 0.15 11.29
N TRP A 117 -10.01 -0.02 12.11
CA TRP A 117 -8.63 0.14 11.67
C TRP A 117 -8.26 -0.83 10.54
N LEU A 118 -8.51 -2.12 10.76
CA LEU A 118 -8.22 -3.17 9.76
C LEU A 118 -9.00 -2.94 8.46
N GLY A 119 -10.29 -2.60 8.58
CA GLY A 119 -11.12 -2.22 7.44
C GLY A 119 -10.57 -1.00 6.68
N THR A 120 -10.02 0.00 7.41
CA THR A 120 -9.39 1.17 6.80
C THR A 120 -8.14 0.79 6.00
N VAL A 121 -7.29 -0.10 6.53
CA VAL A 121 -6.10 -0.59 5.82
C VAL A 121 -6.49 -1.33 4.54
N LEU A 122 -7.47 -2.24 4.62
CA LEU A 122 -7.98 -2.95 3.44
C LEU A 122 -8.61 -2.00 2.41
N ALA A 123 -9.45 -1.09 2.87
CA ALA A 123 -10.08 -0.08 2.00
C ALA A 123 -9.03 0.79 1.31
N ALA A 124 -8.00 1.24 2.05
CA ALA A 124 -6.90 2.01 1.49
C ALA A 124 -6.16 1.24 0.39
N ALA A 125 -5.92 -0.06 0.59
CA ALA A 125 -5.31 -0.93 -0.41
C ALA A 125 -6.14 -1.00 -1.70
N GLY A 126 -7.42 -1.33 -1.61
CA GLY A 126 -8.32 -1.45 -2.76
C GLY A 126 -8.54 -0.12 -3.49
N LEU A 127 -8.80 0.95 -2.75
CA LEU A 127 -8.95 2.30 -3.32
C LEU A 127 -7.64 2.82 -3.92
N GLY A 128 -6.50 2.43 -3.35
CA GLY A 128 -5.17 2.76 -3.86
C GLY A 128 -4.94 2.19 -5.25
N VAL A 129 -5.24 0.90 -5.46
CA VAL A 129 -5.15 0.26 -6.79
C VAL A 129 -6.09 0.95 -7.78
N GLN A 130 -7.33 1.22 -7.38
CA GLN A 130 -8.28 1.93 -8.23
C GLN A 130 -7.75 3.31 -8.66
N TRP A 131 -7.15 4.05 -7.73
CA TRP A 131 -6.57 5.36 -8.00
C TRP A 131 -5.31 5.27 -8.87
N LEU A 132 -4.42 4.29 -8.60
CA LEU A 132 -3.22 4.04 -9.39
C LEU A 132 -3.57 3.77 -10.86
N LEU A 133 -4.44 2.78 -11.12
CA LEU A 133 -4.82 2.41 -12.48
C LEU A 133 -5.41 3.60 -13.26
N ARG A 134 -6.23 4.42 -12.58
CA ARG A 134 -6.73 5.67 -13.20
C ARG A 134 -5.64 6.71 -13.44
N THR A 135 -4.67 6.81 -12.55
CA THR A 135 -3.51 7.70 -12.73
C THR A 135 -2.67 7.30 -13.93
N LEU A 136 -2.59 6.00 -14.20
CA LEU A 136 -1.93 5.43 -15.39
C LEU A 136 -2.77 5.53 -16.67
N GLY A 137 -3.99 6.08 -16.59
CA GLY A 137 -4.87 6.29 -17.75
C GLY A 137 -5.81 5.12 -18.06
N TRP A 138 -5.81 4.07 -17.24
CA TRP A 138 -6.73 2.96 -17.42
C TRP A 138 -8.18 3.43 -17.25
N GLY A 139 -9.04 3.02 -18.18
CA GLY A 139 -10.45 3.41 -18.19
C GLY A 139 -10.73 4.81 -18.77
N ALA A 140 -9.72 5.52 -19.28
CA ALA A 140 -9.89 6.82 -19.95
C ALA A 140 -10.33 6.68 -21.43
N ASP A 141 -10.04 5.55 -22.06
CA ASP A 141 -10.36 5.30 -23.48
C ASP A 141 -11.87 5.02 -23.64
N ARG A 142 -12.57 6.03 -24.18
CA ARG A 142 -14.01 5.94 -24.53
C ARG A 142 -14.26 5.59 -25.99
N GLN A 143 -13.22 5.48 -26.81
CA GLN A 143 -13.38 5.27 -28.26
C GLN A 143 -13.73 3.81 -28.63
N GLY A 144 -13.60 2.88 -27.71
CA GLY A 144 -13.84 1.44 -27.95
C GLY A 144 -15.29 0.96 -27.74
N GLY A 145 -16.27 1.85 -27.59
CA GLY A 145 -17.67 1.49 -27.39
C GLY A 145 -17.99 1.06 -25.95
N TRP A 146 -19.29 0.85 -25.66
CA TRP A 146 -19.83 0.57 -24.32
C TRP A 146 -19.25 -0.69 -23.66
N LEU A 147 -19.07 -1.78 -24.46
CA LEU A 147 -18.53 -3.06 -23.95
C LEU A 147 -17.08 -2.93 -23.50
N LYS A 148 -16.24 -2.23 -24.28
CA LYS A 148 -14.82 -1.99 -23.91
C LYS A 148 -14.71 -1.09 -22.67
N ALA A 149 -15.50 -0.02 -22.62
CA ALA A 149 -15.52 0.88 -21.47
C ALA A 149 -15.95 0.19 -20.16
N ASN A 150 -17.00 -0.66 -20.20
CA ASN A 150 -17.46 -1.42 -19.05
C ASN A 150 -16.48 -2.53 -18.66
N GLY A 151 -15.86 -3.20 -19.64
CA GLY A 151 -14.82 -4.20 -19.40
C GLY A 151 -13.61 -3.62 -18.66
N LEU A 152 -13.12 -2.46 -19.08
CA LEU A 152 -12.02 -1.76 -18.40
C LEU A 152 -12.38 -1.33 -16.97
N GLN A 153 -13.60 -0.84 -16.75
CA GLN A 153 -14.07 -0.50 -15.40
C GLN A 153 -14.20 -1.76 -14.53
N GLY A 154 -14.72 -2.86 -15.07
CA GLY A 154 -14.76 -4.15 -14.39
C GLY A 154 -13.36 -4.65 -14.02
N GLY A 155 -12.39 -4.54 -14.93
CA GLY A 155 -10.99 -4.90 -14.71
C GLY A 155 -10.35 -4.10 -13.56
N ILE A 156 -10.63 -2.80 -13.44
CA ILE A 156 -10.16 -1.97 -12.32
C ILE A 156 -10.71 -2.48 -10.99
N LEU A 157 -11.99 -2.84 -10.93
CA LEU A 157 -12.59 -3.39 -9.72
C LEU A 157 -11.97 -4.75 -9.36
N VAL A 158 -11.84 -5.65 -10.33
CA VAL A 158 -11.22 -6.98 -10.13
C VAL A 158 -9.81 -6.84 -9.60
N ALA A 159 -8.98 -5.97 -10.21
CA ALA A 159 -7.62 -5.71 -9.73
C ALA A 159 -7.59 -5.15 -8.31
N SER A 160 -8.50 -4.22 -7.97
CA SER A 160 -8.63 -3.66 -6.63
C SER A 160 -9.00 -4.72 -5.59
N LEU A 161 -9.97 -5.58 -5.92
CA LEU A 161 -10.39 -6.67 -5.03
C LEU A 161 -9.33 -7.77 -4.92
N ALA A 162 -8.67 -8.13 -6.02
CA ALA A 162 -7.59 -9.12 -6.02
C ALA A 162 -6.42 -8.68 -5.12
N TYR A 163 -6.06 -7.40 -5.18
CA TYR A 163 -5.02 -6.84 -4.29
C TYR A 163 -5.48 -6.82 -2.84
N MET A 164 -6.69 -6.32 -2.56
CA MET A 164 -7.23 -6.16 -1.22
C MET A 164 -7.52 -7.50 -0.51
N LEU A 165 -8.00 -8.50 -1.25
CA LEU A 165 -8.50 -9.78 -0.70
C LEU A 165 -7.60 -10.96 -1.08
N SER A 166 -6.33 -10.72 -1.43
CA SER A 166 -5.41 -11.83 -1.72
C SER A 166 -5.25 -12.72 -0.49
N PRO A 167 -5.06 -14.05 -0.66
CA PRO A 167 -4.89 -14.97 0.47
C PRO A 167 -3.76 -14.56 1.42
N TYR A 168 -2.67 -14.02 0.88
CA TYR A 168 -1.56 -13.49 1.65
C TYR A 168 -2.01 -12.39 2.63
N ILE A 169 -2.80 -11.43 2.13
CA ILE A 169 -3.29 -10.30 2.92
C ILE A 169 -4.29 -10.73 3.99
N LEU A 170 -5.24 -11.57 3.62
CA LEU A 170 -6.23 -12.09 4.55
C LEU A 170 -5.58 -12.87 5.71
N ASN A 171 -4.44 -13.51 5.46
CA ASN A 171 -3.67 -14.16 6.52
C ASN A 171 -3.01 -13.19 7.50
N TYR A 172 -2.63 -11.99 7.06
CA TYR A 172 -1.99 -10.99 7.92
C TYR A 172 -2.96 -10.06 8.62
N VAL A 173 -4.21 -9.94 8.13
CA VAL A 173 -5.14 -8.90 8.58
C VAL A 173 -5.52 -9.01 10.05
N ASP A 174 -5.52 -10.21 10.61
CA ASP A 174 -5.90 -10.48 12.00
C ASP A 174 -4.73 -10.86 12.92
N ARG A 175 -3.48 -10.80 12.41
CA ARG A 175 -2.30 -11.23 13.15
C ARG A 175 -1.16 -10.22 13.16
N HIS A 176 -0.88 -9.60 12.02
CA HIS A 176 0.26 -8.70 11.80
C HIS A 176 -0.15 -7.50 10.97
N SER A 177 -1.19 -6.80 11.38
CA SER A 177 -1.75 -5.65 10.64
C SER A 177 -0.72 -4.54 10.38
N VAL A 178 0.30 -4.45 11.22
CA VAL A 178 1.40 -3.49 11.06
C VAL A 178 2.20 -3.68 9.77
N ILE A 179 2.28 -4.91 9.25
CA ILE A 179 2.94 -5.21 7.97
C ILE A 179 2.09 -4.73 6.79
N LEU A 180 0.77 -4.77 6.94
CA LEU A 180 -0.16 -4.39 5.89
C LEU A 180 -0.24 -2.89 5.64
N LEU A 181 0.17 -2.07 6.60
CA LEU A 181 0.08 -0.63 6.46
C LEU A 181 0.98 -0.09 5.32
N PRO A 182 2.30 -0.42 5.25
CA PRO A 182 3.12 -0.07 4.08
C PRO A 182 2.61 -0.70 2.78
N TRP A 183 2.14 -1.95 2.84
CA TRP A 183 1.59 -2.63 1.68
C TRP A 183 0.34 -1.92 1.12
N ALA A 184 -0.59 -1.47 1.96
CA ALA A 184 -1.73 -0.66 1.54
C ALA A 184 -1.30 0.70 0.94
N GLY A 185 -0.14 1.22 1.35
CA GLY A 185 0.48 2.43 0.82
C GLY A 185 1.08 2.28 -0.58
N LEU A 186 1.50 1.05 -0.99
CA LEU A 186 2.23 0.82 -2.25
C LEU A 186 1.53 1.39 -3.49
N PRO A 187 0.25 1.14 -3.76
CA PRO A 187 -0.41 1.69 -4.95
C PRO A 187 -0.41 3.23 -4.97
N TRP A 188 -0.57 3.85 -3.80
CA TRP A 188 -0.51 5.29 -3.65
C TRP A 188 0.90 5.82 -3.89
N MET A 189 1.92 5.15 -3.37
CA MET A 189 3.33 5.51 -3.60
C MET A 189 3.68 5.43 -5.09
N LEU A 190 3.26 4.39 -5.79
CA LEU A 190 3.47 4.25 -7.24
C LEU A 190 2.78 5.37 -8.03
N GLY A 191 1.52 5.65 -7.74
CA GLY A 191 0.79 6.71 -8.43
C GLY A 191 1.34 8.11 -8.14
N LEU A 192 1.84 8.37 -6.92
CA LEU A 192 2.50 9.63 -6.57
C LEU A 192 3.85 9.76 -7.28
N THR A 193 4.60 8.66 -7.42
CA THR A 193 5.86 8.61 -8.17
C THR A 193 5.61 8.95 -9.64
N GLU A 194 4.60 8.34 -10.26
CA GLU A 194 4.20 8.63 -11.63
C GLU A 194 3.82 10.12 -11.80
N ARG A 195 3.05 10.68 -10.88
CA ARG A 195 2.71 12.10 -10.90
C ARG A 195 3.92 13.01 -10.69
N ALA A 196 4.86 12.62 -9.82
CA ALA A 196 6.10 13.38 -9.60
C ALA A 196 7.01 13.38 -10.83
N LEU A 197 7.00 12.30 -11.63
CA LEU A 197 7.70 12.22 -12.91
C LEU A 197 7.09 13.15 -13.98
N ARG A 198 5.75 13.22 -14.01
CA ARG A 198 5.01 14.02 -15.03
C ARG A 198 4.96 15.50 -14.68
N THR A 199 5.15 15.89 -13.43
CA THR A 199 5.03 17.29 -12.98
C THR A 199 6.34 17.82 -12.41
N ILE A 200 6.57 19.12 -12.64
CA ILE A 200 7.67 19.84 -12.02
C ILE A 200 7.17 20.45 -10.71
N GLY A 201 7.85 20.19 -9.60
CA GLY A 201 7.49 20.77 -8.30
C GLY A 201 7.48 19.75 -7.17
N TRP A 202 7.24 20.24 -5.94
CA TRP A 202 7.34 19.47 -4.72
C TRP A 202 6.03 18.81 -4.27
N ARG A 203 4.89 19.21 -4.84
CA ARG A 203 3.56 18.79 -4.37
C ARG A 203 3.42 17.28 -4.22
N HIS A 204 3.72 16.52 -5.29
CA HIS A 204 3.54 15.07 -5.27
C HIS A 204 4.60 14.35 -4.44
N ALA A 205 5.82 14.90 -4.41
CA ALA A 205 6.87 14.39 -3.54
C ALA A 205 6.54 14.65 -2.05
N ALA A 206 6.02 15.83 -1.70
CA ALA A 206 5.58 16.12 -0.35
C ALA A 206 4.43 15.20 0.11
N ILE A 207 3.43 14.98 -0.76
CA ILE A 207 2.34 14.03 -0.47
C ILE A 207 2.90 12.60 -0.32
N PHE A 208 3.89 12.21 -1.12
CA PHE A 208 4.60 10.93 -0.97
C PHE A 208 5.27 10.84 0.41
N GLY A 209 5.98 11.89 0.84
CA GLY A 209 6.58 11.95 2.17
C GLY A 209 5.56 11.82 3.30
N LEU A 210 4.42 12.52 3.22
CA LEU A 210 3.32 12.39 4.19
C LEU A 210 2.69 11.00 4.20
N LEU A 211 2.56 10.37 3.03
CA LEU A 211 2.13 8.98 2.95
C LEU A 211 3.16 8.05 3.60
N ALA A 212 4.44 8.21 3.30
CA ALA A 212 5.52 7.43 3.90
C ALA A 212 5.60 7.61 5.42
N LEU A 213 5.38 8.83 5.93
CA LEU A 213 5.21 9.11 7.36
C LEU A 213 4.08 8.26 7.96
N THR A 214 2.96 8.18 7.25
CA THR A 214 1.76 7.48 7.74
C THR A 214 1.92 5.95 7.73
N VAL A 215 2.61 5.39 6.73
CA VAL A 215 2.68 3.94 6.57
C VAL A 215 4.00 3.32 7.02
N GLY A 216 5.04 4.11 7.27
CA GLY A 216 6.41 3.62 7.37
C GLY A 216 6.91 3.38 8.80
N GLY A 217 6.53 4.21 9.75
CA GLY A 217 7.15 4.24 11.09
C GLY A 217 6.96 2.96 11.90
N VAL A 218 5.90 2.22 11.66
CA VAL A 218 5.53 1.04 12.44
C VAL A 218 6.32 -0.21 12.04
N ASN A 219 6.62 -0.38 10.76
CA ASN A 219 7.39 -1.53 10.26
C ASN A 219 8.34 -1.13 9.13
N ALA A 220 9.59 -0.88 9.50
CA ALA A 220 10.64 -0.43 8.58
C ALA A 220 10.98 -1.48 7.51
N SER A 221 10.97 -2.77 7.84
CA SER A 221 11.26 -3.84 6.88
C SER A 221 10.20 -3.91 5.76
N SER A 222 8.93 -3.84 6.12
CA SER A 222 7.83 -3.80 5.15
C SER A 222 7.89 -2.53 4.29
N LEU A 223 8.23 -1.38 4.89
CA LEU A 223 8.41 -0.14 4.13
C LEU A 223 9.57 -0.23 3.13
N LEU A 224 10.68 -0.85 3.52
CA LEU A 224 11.82 -1.07 2.62
C LEU A 224 11.40 -1.89 1.40
N LEU A 225 10.72 -3.03 1.62
CA LEU A 225 10.23 -3.89 0.54
C LEU A 225 9.25 -3.17 -0.39
N VAL A 226 8.30 -2.44 0.18
CA VAL A 226 7.32 -1.65 -0.58
C VAL A 226 8.01 -0.51 -1.33
N GLY A 227 9.04 0.11 -0.76
CA GLY A 227 9.83 1.18 -1.37
C GLY A 227 10.55 0.77 -2.65
N LEU A 228 10.82 -0.53 -2.83
CA LEU A 228 11.37 -1.05 -4.09
C LEU A 228 10.44 -0.76 -5.28
N GLY A 229 9.13 -0.78 -5.09
CA GLY A 229 8.16 -0.50 -6.16
C GLY A 229 8.38 0.88 -6.82
N PRO A 230 8.33 2.00 -6.07
CA PRO A 230 8.65 3.33 -6.57
C PRO A 230 10.05 3.44 -7.19
N MET A 231 11.06 2.78 -6.61
CA MET A 231 12.43 2.77 -7.17
C MET A 231 12.48 2.09 -8.54
N VAL A 232 11.89 0.91 -8.65
CA VAL A 232 11.80 0.18 -9.92
C VAL A 232 11.01 0.99 -10.95
N TRP A 233 9.92 1.64 -10.53
CA TRP A 233 9.12 2.50 -11.42
C TRP A 233 9.91 3.68 -11.97
N LEU A 234 10.71 4.35 -11.13
CA LEU A 234 11.59 5.44 -11.54
C LEU A 234 12.63 4.96 -12.56
N LEU A 235 13.32 3.86 -12.26
CA LEU A 235 14.35 3.29 -13.13
C LEU A 235 13.76 2.84 -14.47
N TRP A 236 12.64 2.11 -14.45
CA TRP A 236 11.94 1.65 -15.65
C TRP A 236 11.51 2.80 -16.55
N SER A 237 10.94 3.87 -15.97
CA SER A 237 10.51 5.06 -16.72
C SER A 237 11.68 5.75 -17.45
N GLY A 238 12.88 5.70 -16.89
CA GLY A 238 14.09 6.21 -17.53
C GLY A 238 14.62 5.27 -18.61
N LEU A 239 14.64 3.96 -18.37
CA LEU A 239 15.12 2.93 -19.30
C LEU A 239 14.25 2.86 -20.56
N GLU A 240 12.94 2.86 -20.39
CA GLU A 240 11.96 2.91 -21.50
C GLU A 240 11.96 4.26 -22.26
N ARG A 241 12.77 5.22 -21.79
CA ARG A 241 12.81 6.59 -22.33
C ARG A 241 11.45 7.30 -22.33
N ALA A 242 10.50 6.83 -21.50
CA ALA A 242 9.21 7.48 -21.31
C ALA A 242 9.36 8.90 -20.77
N VAL A 243 10.41 9.14 -19.98
CA VAL A 243 10.82 10.45 -19.46
C VAL A 243 12.34 10.59 -19.51
N SER A 244 12.84 11.84 -19.58
CA SER A 244 14.28 12.09 -19.56
C SER A 244 14.89 11.76 -18.19
N TRP A 245 16.12 11.30 -18.16
CA TRP A 245 16.86 11.01 -16.92
C TRP A 245 16.96 12.18 -15.96
N ARG A 246 17.00 13.41 -16.47
CA ARG A 246 16.95 14.62 -15.63
C ARG A 246 15.66 14.69 -14.83
N ARG A 247 14.53 14.30 -15.42
CA ARG A 247 13.24 14.24 -14.71
C ARG A 247 13.20 13.09 -13.70
N VAL A 248 13.72 11.91 -14.07
CA VAL A 248 13.82 10.76 -13.16
C VAL A 248 14.63 11.12 -11.92
N LEU A 249 15.83 11.66 -12.10
CA LEU A 249 16.71 12.07 -11.00
C LEU A 249 16.09 13.20 -10.17
N GLY A 250 15.49 14.20 -10.82
CA GLY A 250 14.82 15.30 -10.13
C GLY A 250 13.58 14.85 -9.34
N ALA A 251 12.78 13.91 -9.85
CA ALA A 251 11.65 13.33 -9.12
C ALA A 251 12.15 12.44 -7.96
N GLY A 252 13.12 11.58 -8.23
CA GLY A 252 13.73 10.72 -7.22
C GLY A 252 14.35 11.51 -6.07
N LEU A 253 15.10 12.59 -6.37
CA LEU A 253 15.68 13.46 -5.34
C LEU A 253 14.59 14.11 -4.46
N ARG A 254 13.54 14.68 -5.08
CA ARG A 254 12.45 15.31 -4.32
C ARG A 254 11.69 14.30 -3.45
N ILE A 255 11.42 13.10 -3.98
CA ILE A 255 10.80 12.01 -3.22
C ILE A 255 11.71 11.57 -2.09
N GLY A 256 13.00 11.36 -2.35
CA GLY A 256 13.99 10.96 -1.34
C GLY A 256 14.11 11.98 -0.22
N VAL A 257 14.20 13.27 -0.54
CA VAL A 257 14.25 14.34 0.47
C VAL A 257 12.95 14.36 1.29
N ALA A 258 11.78 14.31 0.66
CA ALA A 258 10.51 14.29 1.37
C ALA A 258 10.38 13.05 2.28
N PHE A 259 10.79 11.88 1.81
CA PHE A 259 10.81 10.63 2.57
C PHE A 259 11.73 10.73 3.80
N LEU A 260 12.97 11.19 3.60
CA LEU A 260 13.94 11.34 4.70
C LEU A 260 13.45 12.36 5.73
N THR A 261 12.95 13.51 5.27
CA THR A 261 12.47 14.56 6.16
C THR A 261 11.33 14.09 7.05
N THR A 262 10.38 13.34 6.49
CA THR A 262 9.22 12.84 7.23
C THR A 262 9.52 11.57 8.03
N GLY A 263 10.53 10.80 7.66
CA GLY A 263 10.89 9.54 8.30
C GLY A 263 12.00 9.63 9.36
N LEU A 264 12.73 10.74 9.42
CA LEU A 264 13.94 10.88 10.26
C LEU A 264 13.70 10.56 11.73
N TRP A 265 12.56 10.94 12.28
CA TRP A 265 12.19 10.73 13.69
C TRP A 265 12.16 9.25 14.10
N TRP A 266 11.59 8.37 13.29
CA TRP A 266 11.57 6.93 13.57
C TRP A 266 12.86 6.23 13.10
N MET A 267 13.54 6.76 12.07
CA MET A 267 14.82 6.23 11.60
C MET A 267 15.91 6.40 12.66
N ILE A 268 15.93 7.54 13.37
CA ILE A 268 16.83 7.75 14.51
C ILE A 268 16.52 6.74 15.61
N GLY A 269 15.25 6.52 15.96
CA GLY A 269 14.86 5.49 16.92
C GLY A 269 15.34 4.09 16.50
N LEU A 270 15.21 3.74 15.21
CA LEU A 270 15.70 2.47 14.69
C LEU A 270 17.23 2.34 14.79
N ALA A 271 17.96 3.42 14.52
CA ALA A 271 19.43 3.43 14.67
C ALA A 271 19.85 3.24 16.14
N VAL A 272 19.16 3.88 17.08
CA VAL A 272 19.39 3.67 18.53
C VAL A 272 19.11 2.22 18.92
N GLN A 273 18.02 1.65 18.44
CA GLN A 273 17.69 0.23 18.71
C GLN A 273 18.74 -0.71 18.13
N ALA A 274 19.21 -0.45 16.91
CA ALA A 274 20.24 -1.29 16.27
C ALA A 274 21.57 -1.27 17.03
N GLY A 275 21.93 -0.12 17.65
CA GLY A 275 23.18 0.00 18.42
C GLY A 275 23.08 -0.46 19.87
N HIS A 276 21.91 -0.44 20.50
CA HIS A 276 21.76 -0.63 21.94
C HIS A 276 20.67 -1.65 22.32
N GLY A 277 19.90 -2.13 21.33
CA GLY A 277 18.85 -3.13 21.55
C GLY A 277 19.37 -4.54 21.69
N LEU A 278 18.51 -5.44 22.16
CA LEU A 278 18.81 -6.86 22.21
C LEU A 278 19.00 -7.42 20.79
N PRO A 279 19.92 -8.39 20.58
CA PRO A 279 20.17 -8.98 19.26
C PRO A 279 19.05 -9.97 18.88
N THR A 280 17.85 -9.45 18.64
CA THR A 280 16.64 -10.24 18.37
C THR A 280 16.76 -11.13 17.14
N LEU A 281 17.62 -10.78 16.17
CA LEU A 281 17.85 -11.60 14.97
C LEU A 281 18.40 -13.00 15.29
N HIS A 282 19.09 -13.18 16.41
CA HIS A 282 19.54 -14.50 16.85
C HIS A 282 18.42 -15.35 17.45
N LEU A 283 17.26 -14.75 17.75
CA LEU A 283 16.10 -15.40 18.37
C LEU A 283 14.95 -15.59 17.38
N THR A 284 15.13 -15.15 16.12
CA THR A 284 14.11 -15.30 15.06
C THR A 284 14.30 -16.62 14.32
N GLU A 285 13.26 -17.05 13.60
CA GLU A 285 13.29 -18.24 12.78
C GLU A 285 14.39 -18.17 11.71
N ASN A 286 15.02 -19.32 11.46
CA ASN A 286 16.01 -19.42 10.39
C ASN A 286 15.34 -19.14 9.03
N TYR A 287 16.03 -18.38 8.16
CA TYR A 287 15.57 -18.05 6.81
C TYR A 287 15.11 -19.30 6.02
N ARG A 288 15.71 -20.48 6.24
CA ARG A 288 15.32 -21.71 5.57
C ARG A 288 13.89 -22.11 5.89
N VAL A 289 13.49 -22.05 7.16
CA VAL A 289 12.12 -22.37 7.59
C VAL A 289 11.11 -21.43 6.91
N VAL A 290 11.46 -20.15 6.80
CA VAL A 290 10.59 -19.15 6.15
C VAL A 290 10.55 -19.35 4.64
N SER A 291 11.67 -19.72 4.00
CA SER A 291 11.77 -19.83 2.55
C SER A 291 11.27 -21.16 1.99
N ASP A 292 11.21 -22.22 2.78
CA ASP A 292 10.82 -23.55 2.29
C ASP A 292 9.39 -23.58 1.71
N ALA A 293 8.49 -22.77 2.24
CA ALA A 293 7.14 -22.61 1.70
C ALA A 293 7.06 -21.59 0.53
N ALA A 294 8.10 -20.84 0.28
CA ALA A 294 8.14 -19.76 -0.72
C ALA A 294 8.58 -20.27 -2.11
N THR A 295 8.02 -21.40 -2.55
CA THR A 295 8.24 -21.89 -3.91
C THR A 295 7.55 -21.01 -4.95
N ALA A 296 8.02 -20.99 -6.18
CA ALA A 296 7.44 -20.14 -7.22
C ALA A 296 5.91 -20.35 -7.41
N PRO A 297 5.35 -21.58 -7.46
CA PRO A 297 3.91 -21.76 -7.54
C PRO A 297 3.17 -21.17 -6.33
N GLU A 298 3.71 -21.30 -5.13
CA GLU A 298 3.09 -20.78 -3.90
C GLU A 298 3.11 -19.26 -3.87
N LEU A 299 4.21 -18.64 -4.30
CA LEU A 299 4.31 -17.18 -4.41
C LEU A 299 3.29 -16.63 -5.42
N PHE A 300 3.14 -17.26 -6.58
CA PHE A 300 2.15 -16.87 -7.59
C PHE A 300 0.71 -16.94 -7.07
N ARG A 301 0.41 -17.90 -6.22
CA ARG A 301 -0.92 -18.05 -5.60
C ARG A 301 -1.14 -17.12 -4.40
N GLY A 302 -0.11 -16.40 -3.93
CA GLY A 302 -0.15 -15.62 -2.69
C GLY A 302 -0.14 -16.48 -1.42
N LEU A 303 0.33 -17.72 -1.48
CA LEU A 303 0.41 -18.69 -0.39
C LEU A 303 1.84 -19.02 0.04
N GLY A 304 2.84 -18.30 -0.44
CA GLY A 304 4.27 -18.51 -0.13
C GLY A 304 4.67 -18.18 1.31
N TYR A 305 3.72 -18.12 2.22
CA TYR A 305 3.96 -17.82 3.63
C TYR A 305 3.92 -19.11 4.47
N TRP A 306 5.02 -19.43 5.14
CA TRP A 306 5.22 -20.67 5.88
C TRP A 306 4.10 -20.97 6.90
N TYR A 307 3.49 -19.95 7.46
CA TYR A 307 2.44 -20.09 8.46
C TYR A 307 1.19 -20.80 7.92
N PHE A 308 0.92 -20.74 6.61
CA PHE A 308 -0.16 -21.50 5.97
C PHE A 308 0.01 -23.01 6.10
N TYR A 309 1.23 -23.50 6.27
CA TYR A 309 1.57 -24.92 6.30
C TYR A 309 1.85 -25.42 7.71
N GLY A 310 1.85 -24.51 8.70
CA GLY A 310 2.11 -24.83 10.09
C GLY A 310 1.04 -25.73 10.71
N GLN A 311 1.50 -26.72 11.47
CA GLN A 311 0.66 -27.65 12.21
C GLN A 311 1.07 -27.62 13.69
N GLY A 312 0.10 -27.58 14.58
CA GLY A 312 0.29 -27.65 16.03
C GLY A 312 -0.45 -28.84 16.64
N ARG A 313 -0.40 -28.98 17.96
CA ARG A 313 -1.14 -30.02 18.67
C ARG A 313 -2.66 -29.89 18.52
N LEU A 314 -3.15 -28.67 18.25
CA LEU A 314 -4.57 -28.35 18.08
C LEU A 314 -5.00 -28.37 16.61
N GLY A 315 -4.14 -28.75 15.68
CA GLY A 315 -4.41 -28.74 14.23
C GLY A 315 -3.61 -27.68 13.46
N ALA A 316 -4.12 -27.29 12.30
CA ALA A 316 -3.51 -26.25 11.45
C ALA A 316 -3.47 -24.91 12.18
N TRP A 317 -2.36 -24.16 12.06
CA TRP A 317 -2.24 -22.82 12.65
C TRP A 317 -3.21 -21.81 12.04
N ILE A 318 -3.55 -22.04 10.77
CA ILE A 318 -4.60 -21.29 10.07
C ILE A 318 -5.61 -22.32 9.57
N GLU A 319 -6.76 -22.41 10.22
CA GLU A 319 -7.79 -23.40 9.88
C GLU A 319 -8.21 -23.32 8.40
N PRO A 320 -8.49 -22.17 7.80
CA PRO A 320 -8.82 -22.06 6.38
C PRO A 320 -7.70 -22.50 5.43
N SER A 321 -6.45 -22.60 5.89
CA SER A 321 -5.31 -22.99 5.04
C SER A 321 -5.51 -24.39 4.45
N THR A 322 -6.12 -25.30 5.17
CA THR A 322 -6.41 -26.65 4.69
C THR A 322 -7.35 -26.64 3.47
N SER A 323 -8.30 -25.74 3.42
CA SER A 323 -9.18 -25.54 2.27
C SER A 323 -8.43 -24.97 1.07
N TYR A 324 -7.60 -23.95 1.28
CA TYR A 324 -6.79 -23.33 0.22
C TYR A 324 -5.74 -24.27 -0.36
N THR A 325 -5.12 -25.11 0.47
CA THR A 325 -4.05 -26.02 0.03
C THR A 325 -4.56 -27.33 -0.56
N ARG A 326 -5.84 -27.64 -0.39
CA ARG A 326 -6.47 -28.88 -0.89
C ARG A 326 -7.61 -28.61 -1.87
N TRP A 327 -8.75 -28.12 -1.35
CA TRP A 327 -9.99 -28.01 -2.13
C TRP A 327 -10.02 -26.81 -3.09
N ALA A 328 -9.53 -25.66 -2.63
CA ALA A 328 -9.47 -24.45 -3.44
C ALA A 328 -8.19 -24.33 -4.26
N LEU A 329 -7.37 -25.38 -4.32
CA LEU A 329 -6.11 -25.39 -5.06
C LEU A 329 -6.26 -24.89 -6.51
N PRO A 330 -7.19 -25.39 -7.33
CA PRO A 330 -7.37 -24.88 -8.69
C PRO A 330 -7.80 -23.42 -8.74
N LEU A 331 -8.66 -22.99 -7.81
CA LEU A 331 -9.14 -21.59 -7.74
C LEU A 331 -8.03 -20.62 -7.35
N SER A 332 -7.07 -21.06 -6.54
CA SER A 332 -5.95 -20.22 -6.15
C SER A 332 -5.04 -19.80 -7.32
N PHE A 333 -5.07 -20.54 -8.43
CA PHE A 333 -4.39 -20.19 -9.67
C PHE A 333 -5.19 -19.24 -10.58
N ALA A 334 -6.45 -18.98 -10.30
CA ALA A 334 -7.29 -18.15 -11.17
C ALA A 334 -6.75 -16.72 -11.34
N LEU A 335 -6.33 -16.06 -10.26
CA LEU A 335 -5.76 -14.72 -10.32
C LEU A 335 -4.44 -14.66 -11.08
N PRO A 336 -3.43 -15.53 -10.80
CA PRO A 336 -2.21 -15.61 -11.61
C PRO A 336 -2.48 -15.87 -13.09
N LEU A 337 -3.39 -16.77 -13.42
CA LEU A 337 -3.73 -17.07 -14.81
C LEU A 337 -4.39 -15.88 -15.51
N LEU A 338 -5.32 -15.20 -14.84
CA LEU A 338 -5.91 -13.96 -15.38
C LEU A 338 -4.86 -12.87 -15.59
N ALA A 339 -3.90 -12.74 -14.68
CA ALA A 339 -2.79 -11.79 -14.83
C ALA A 339 -1.90 -12.12 -16.01
N LEU A 340 -1.55 -13.41 -16.21
CA LEU A 340 -0.76 -13.88 -17.34
C LEU A 340 -1.50 -13.70 -18.69
N LEU A 341 -2.79 -14.02 -18.72
CA LEU A 341 -3.63 -13.80 -19.91
C LEU A 341 -3.74 -12.32 -20.24
N GLY A 342 -3.88 -11.46 -19.23
CA GLY A 342 -3.88 -10.01 -19.41
C GLY A 342 -2.55 -9.48 -19.94
N ALA A 343 -1.43 -9.99 -19.43
CA ALA A 343 -0.09 -9.62 -19.90
C ALA A 343 0.18 -10.10 -21.33
N ALA A 344 -0.35 -11.26 -21.73
CA ALA A 344 -0.21 -11.78 -23.09
C ALA A 344 -1.11 -11.05 -24.12
N ALA A 345 -2.11 -10.30 -23.66
CA ALA A 345 -3.04 -9.55 -24.51
C ALA A 345 -2.58 -8.10 -24.79
N VAL A 346 -1.49 -7.64 -24.20
CA VAL A 346 -0.88 -6.31 -24.39
C VAL A 346 0.31 -6.40 -25.32
#